data_b46825eeb19bc83ee3c9651ed07ae239
#
_entry.id   b46825eeb19bc83ee3c9651ed07ae239
#
_cell.length_a   1.000
_cell.length_b   1.000
_cell.length_c   1.000
_cell.angle_alpha   90.00
_cell.angle_beta   90.00
_cell.angle_gamma   90.00
#
_symmetry.space_group_name_H-M   'P 1'
#
loop_
_entity.id
_entity.type
_entity.pdbx_description
1 polymer ?
#
loop_
_entity_poly.entity_id
_entity_poly.type
_entity_poly.pdbx_seq_one_letter_code
_entity_poly.pdbx_strand_id
1 'polypeptide(L)'
;MINIEKYIAETTWKGLNVLRGHLDLGIAQGVLRELLFLRLLNSEINRDSYFEERIDGRIQFNNTEELFIQLDEFIKKNTILQGLFEDIYSIRNNNDYRFLDNVISLLNDVDFDNKDMQLDILFRNFLDISPKLKSSINTTSPSIRELISELLKNGEIRNLYNPSVGYGSLSLQVASKHKGISIYGQDINNEMIRICKMQLILDKRIEELDNINQGNTIVNPGNIDENGLRKFDCIVCDPPYGLRDWGYEEILNYDPYNRFHRGMPSKSLGDYAFITHVIESLNSEGIAIMIEPSGVLFREGAEGILRQKLVEENLIDTVIALPNNMMFGTAIPVNLIIFNKAKKEKDILFIDVAKEVMVNKVLTTLSEDMVKKVVKVYEERLDIEGFSRRVDIDEIQFNNFNLNIQRYIEEVNEKEALDIKEIGKEIEYLTVKLQGIQSEINQFFK
;
A
#
# COMPACT_ATOMS: atom_id res chain seq x y z
N MET A 1 -12.91 -28.72 0.55
CA MET A 1 -12.92 -27.26 0.71
C MET A 1 -13.09 -26.64 -0.66
N ILE A 2 -14.17 -25.90 -0.89
CA ILE A 2 -14.34 -25.10 -2.10
C ILE A 2 -13.24 -24.06 -2.06
N ASN A 3 -12.46 -23.93 -3.15
CA ASN A 3 -11.46 -22.88 -3.22
C ASN A 3 -12.17 -21.53 -3.29
N ILE A 4 -12.29 -20.87 -2.15
CA ILE A 4 -13.03 -19.60 -1.95
C ILE A 4 -12.57 -18.55 -2.96
N GLU A 5 -11.25 -18.45 -3.21
CA GLU A 5 -10.69 -17.49 -4.17
C GLU A 5 -11.19 -17.75 -5.60
N LYS A 6 -11.22 -19.00 -6.02
CA LYS A 6 -11.74 -19.39 -7.35
C LYS A 6 -13.22 -19.04 -7.48
N TYR A 7 -13.98 -19.31 -6.43
CA TYR A 7 -15.42 -19.05 -6.41
C TYR A 7 -15.74 -17.54 -6.44
N ILE A 8 -15.01 -16.73 -5.68
CA ILE A 8 -15.14 -15.26 -5.70
C ILE A 8 -14.79 -14.73 -7.10
N ALA A 9 -13.68 -15.20 -7.67
CA ALA A 9 -13.25 -14.78 -9.01
C ALA A 9 -14.31 -15.12 -10.06
N GLU A 10 -14.93 -16.30 -10.00
CA GLU A 10 -16.00 -16.72 -10.92
C GLU A 10 -17.27 -15.87 -10.75
N THR A 11 -17.72 -15.64 -9.51
CA THR A 11 -18.92 -14.82 -9.23
C THR A 11 -18.71 -13.37 -9.62
N THR A 12 -17.55 -12.80 -9.29
CA THR A 12 -17.13 -11.45 -9.70
C THR A 12 -17.16 -11.31 -11.21
N TRP A 13 -16.56 -12.28 -11.92
CA TRP A 13 -16.48 -12.25 -13.38
C TRP A 13 -17.86 -12.37 -14.04
N LYS A 14 -18.72 -13.26 -13.54
CA LYS A 14 -20.10 -13.42 -14.02
C LYS A 14 -20.91 -12.14 -13.77
N GLY A 15 -20.85 -11.58 -12.56
CA GLY A 15 -21.54 -10.34 -12.22
C GLY A 15 -21.09 -9.16 -13.07
N LEU A 16 -19.79 -8.97 -13.25
CA LEU A 16 -19.25 -7.91 -14.11
C LEU A 16 -19.68 -8.09 -15.59
N ASN A 17 -19.71 -9.32 -16.12
CA ASN A 17 -20.15 -9.55 -17.50
C ASN A 17 -21.62 -9.20 -17.70
N VAL A 18 -22.48 -9.44 -16.72
CA VAL A 18 -23.88 -8.98 -16.76
C VAL A 18 -23.94 -7.45 -16.81
N LEU A 19 -23.19 -6.77 -15.95
CA LEU A 19 -23.22 -5.31 -15.82
C LEU A 19 -22.58 -4.56 -17.00
N ARG A 20 -21.53 -5.10 -17.60
CA ARG A 20 -20.79 -4.47 -18.74
C ARG A 20 -21.65 -4.24 -19.98
N GLY A 21 -22.71 -4.99 -20.17
CA GLY A 21 -23.65 -4.77 -21.27
C GLY A 21 -24.52 -3.52 -21.11
N HIS A 22 -24.54 -2.94 -19.90
CA HIS A 22 -25.46 -1.88 -19.51
C HIS A 22 -24.78 -0.66 -18.86
N LEU A 23 -23.60 -0.84 -18.27
CA LEU A 23 -22.89 0.17 -17.49
C LEU A 23 -21.43 0.30 -17.91
N ASP A 24 -20.85 1.49 -17.73
CA ASP A 24 -19.42 1.69 -17.81
C ASP A 24 -18.70 0.84 -16.75
N LEU A 25 -17.50 0.35 -17.08
CA LEU A 25 -16.74 -0.58 -16.25
C LEU A 25 -16.58 -0.09 -14.80
N GLY A 26 -16.33 1.21 -14.59
CA GLY A 26 -16.19 1.79 -13.26
C GLY A 26 -17.43 1.68 -12.41
N ILE A 27 -18.57 2.09 -12.99
CA ILE A 27 -19.88 2.01 -12.33
C ILE A 27 -20.25 0.55 -12.10
N ALA A 28 -20.03 -0.34 -13.07
CA ALA A 28 -20.30 -1.77 -12.94
C ALA A 28 -19.53 -2.40 -11.77
N GLN A 29 -18.25 -2.05 -11.59
CA GLN A 29 -17.45 -2.51 -10.47
C GLN A 29 -17.95 -1.97 -9.13
N GLY A 30 -18.33 -0.69 -9.08
CA GLY A 30 -18.89 -0.05 -7.89
C GLY A 30 -20.20 -0.71 -7.46
N VAL A 31 -21.13 -0.86 -8.40
CA VAL A 31 -22.42 -1.51 -8.15
C VAL A 31 -22.25 -2.94 -7.65
N LEU A 32 -21.40 -3.73 -8.29
CA LEU A 32 -21.15 -5.12 -7.86
C LEU A 32 -20.56 -5.17 -6.45
N ARG A 33 -19.63 -4.29 -6.13
CA ARG A 33 -19.00 -4.15 -4.80
C ARG A 33 -20.05 -3.83 -3.74
N GLU A 34 -20.90 -2.85 -4.00
CA GLU A 34 -21.92 -2.40 -3.07
C GLU A 34 -22.99 -3.48 -2.84
N LEU A 35 -23.42 -4.18 -3.89
CA LEU A 35 -24.34 -5.33 -3.77
C LEU A 35 -23.71 -6.48 -2.99
N LEU A 36 -22.44 -6.79 -3.25
CA LEU A 36 -21.72 -7.82 -2.49
C LEU A 36 -21.61 -7.42 -1.01
N PHE A 37 -21.22 -6.19 -0.72
CA PHE A 37 -21.14 -5.68 0.65
C PHE A 37 -22.49 -5.83 1.39
N LEU A 38 -23.60 -5.39 0.78
CA LEU A 38 -24.94 -5.55 1.36
C LEU A 38 -25.29 -7.01 1.64
N ARG A 39 -24.94 -7.91 0.72
CA ARG A 39 -25.23 -9.34 0.87
C ARG A 39 -24.41 -9.96 2.02
N LEU A 40 -23.14 -9.58 2.13
CA LEU A 40 -22.27 -10.01 3.22
C LEU A 40 -22.71 -9.44 4.56
N LEU A 41 -23.08 -8.17 4.62
CA LEU A 41 -23.59 -7.52 5.83
C LEU A 41 -24.87 -8.19 6.32
N ASN A 42 -25.80 -8.51 5.43
CA ASN A 42 -27.00 -9.26 5.78
C ASN A 42 -26.69 -10.62 6.42
N SER A 43 -25.68 -11.32 5.89
CA SER A 43 -25.25 -12.60 6.46
C SER A 43 -24.59 -12.42 7.82
N GLU A 44 -23.77 -11.38 8.01
CA GLU A 44 -23.19 -11.10 9.33
C GLU A 44 -24.25 -10.74 10.38
N ILE A 45 -25.26 -9.97 10.03
CA ILE A 45 -26.40 -9.67 10.93
C ILE A 45 -27.12 -10.95 11.38
N ASN A 46 -27.17 -12.01 10.53
CA ASN A 46 -27.75 -13.31 10.89
C ASN A 46 -26.87 -14.16 11.80
N ARG A 47 -25.55 -13.95 11.75
CA ARG A 47 -24.56 -14.88 12.28
C ARG A 47 -23.94 -14.41 13.59
N ASP A 48 -23.93 -13.09 13.83
CA ASP A 48 -23.13 -12.48 14.88
C ASP A 48 -23.89 -11.37 15.62
N SER A 49 -24.02 -11.52 16.93
CA SER A 49 -24.69 -10.57 17.81
C SER A 49 -24.08 -9.16 17.78
N TYR A 50 -22.80 -9.03 17.44
CA TYR A 50 -22.16 -7.72 17.26
C TYR A 50 -22.89 -6.84 16.25
N PHE A 51 -23.28 -7.44 15.12
CA PHE A 51 -24.01 -6.72 14.07
C PHE A 51 -25.51 -6.57 14.42
N GLU A 52 -26.10 -7.58 15.03
CA GLU A 52 -27.52 -7.55 15.46
C GLU A 52 -27.79 -6.42 16.46
N GLU A 53 -26.82 -6.12 17.33
CA GLU A 53 -26.92 -5.02 18.31
C GLU A 53 -26.71 -3.62 17.70
N ARG A 54 -26.07 -3.51 16.53
CA ARG A 54 -25.61 -2.23 15.95
C ARG A 54 -26.30 -1.84 14.66
N ILE A 55 -26.95 -2.81 14.01
CA ILE A 55 -27.60 -2.61 12.70
C ILE A 55 -29.04 -3.08 12.79
N ASP A 56 -29.98 -2.14 12.60
CA ASP A 56 -31.43 -2.41 12.67
C ASP A 56 -31.97 -2.85 11.32
N GLY A 57 -32.49 -4.10 11.29
CA GLY A 57 -33.17 -4.68 10.16
C GLY A 57 -32.24 -5.33 9.13
N ARG A 58 -32.82 -5.71 8.01
CA ARG A 58 -32.16 -6.45 6.91
C ARG A 58 -32.78 -6.07 5.59
N ILE A 59 -32.04 -6.31 4.51
CA ILE A 59 -32.55 -6.17 3.12
C ILE A 59 -32.83 -7.54 2.52
N GLN A 60 -33.98 -7.69 1.90
CA GLN A 60 -34.34 -8.88 1.11
C GLN A 60 -33.89 -8.70 -0.34
N PHE A 61 -33.06 -9.60 -0.83
CA PHE A 61 -32.56 -9.60 -2.22
C PHE A 61 -33.54 -10.35 -3.15
N ASN A 62 -34.79 -9.81 -3.32
CA ASN A 62 -35.76 -10.44 -4.18
C ASN A 62 -35.64 -9.96 -5.64
N ASN A 63 -35.69 -8.66 -5.83
CA ASN A 63 -35.53 -7.98 -7.12
C ASN A 63 -35.04 -6.55 -6.92
N THR A 64 -34.66 -5.88 -8.01
CA THR A 64 -34.07 -4.54 -7.99
C THR A 64 -35.01 -3.47 -7.46
N GLU A 65 -36.32 -3.53 -7.80
CA GLU A 65 -37.31 -2.53 -7.38
C GLU A 65 -37.51 -2.54 -5.85
N GLU A 66 -37.67 -3.73 -5.28
CA GLU A 66 -37.76 -3.91 -3.83
C GLU A 66 -36.45 -3.55 -3.13
N LEU A 67 -35.28 -3.87 -3.73
CA LEU A 67 -33.97 -3.50 -3.20
C LEU A 67 -33.84 -1.99 -2.98
N PHE A 68 -34.22 -1.16 -3.95
CA PHE A 68 -34.13 0.30 -3.80
C PHE A 68 -35.02 0.83 -2.68
N ILE A 69 -36.25 0.31 -2.55
CA ILE A 69 -37.19 0.73 -1.49
C ILE A 69 -36.62 0.35 -0.11
N GLN A 70 -36.18 -0.89 0.03
CA GLN A 70 -35.66 -1.41 1.29
C GLN A 70 -34.33 -0.73 1.66
N LEU A 71 -33.45 -0.40 0.69
CA LEU A 71 -32.17 0.27 0.91
C LEU A 71 -32.39 1.68 1.51
N ASP A 72 -33.36 2.44 1.00
CA ASP A 72 -33.70 3.76 1.53
C ASP A 72 -34.14 3.67 3.01
N GLU A 73 -35.01 2.71 3.34
CA GLU A 73 -35.45 2.48 4.72
C GLU A 73 -34.35 1.98 5.63
N PHE A 74 -33.51 1.09 5.13
CA PHE A 74 -32.38 0.50 5.85
C PHE A 74 -31.33 1.55 6.22
N ILE A 75 -30.93 2.41 5.27
CA ILE A 75 -29.99 3.51 5.51
C ILE A 75 -30.60 4.55 6.48
N LYS A 76 -31.88 4.84 6.36
CA LYS A 76 -32.57 5.77 7.26
C LYS A 76 -32.55 5.29 8.71
N LYS A 77 -32.62 3.99 8.96
CA LYS A 77 -32.49 3.39 10.28
C LYS A 77 -31.05 3.30 10.75
N ASN A 78 -30.11 3.12 9.82
CA ASN A 78 -28.70 2.88 10.07
C ASN A 78 -27.84 4.01 9.48
N THR A 79 -27.76 5.16 10.16
CA THR A 79 -27.03 6.34 9.66
C THR A 79 -25.55 6.12 9.39
N ILE A 80 -24.93 5.11 10.03
CA ILE A 80 -23.55 4.68 9.77
C ILE A 80 -23.32 4.19 8.34
N LEU A 81 -24.40 3.78 7.63
CA LEU A 81 -24.35 3.32 6.25
C LEU A 81 -24.57 4.45 5.24
N GLN A 82 -24.83 5.67 5.71
CA GLN A 82 -25.12 6.80 4.83
C GLN A 82 -23.90 7.11 3.93
N GLY A 83 -24.18 7.32 2.64
CA GLY A 83 -23.14 7.65 1.65
C GLY A 83 -22.33 6.46 1.17
N LEU A 84 -22.60 5.21 1.60
CA LEU A 84 -21.83 4.04 1.16
C LEU A 84 -22.29 3.47 -0.20
N PHE A 85 -23.50 3.79 -0.68
CA PHE A 85 -24.15 3.16 -1.83
C PHE A 85 -24.36 4.10 -3.02
N GLU A 86 -23.37 4.98 -3.28
CA GLU A 86 -23.48 5.99 -4.35
C GLU A 86 -23.54 5.37 -5.75
N ASP A 87 -22.86 4.25 -5.98
CA ASP A 87 -22.84 3.58 -7.28
C ASP A 87 -24.20 2.93 -7.58
N ILE A 88 -24.83 2.27 -6.60
CA ILE A 88 -26.20 1.74 -6.74
C ILE A 88 -27.19 2.89 -6.97
N TYR A 89 -27.11 3.99 -6.23
CA TYR A 89 -27.99 5.13 -6.43
C TYR A 89 -27.79 5.83 -7.78
N SER A 90 -26.58 5.84 -8.33
CA SER A 90 -26.29 6.45 -9.63
C SER A 90 -27.08 5.83 -10.78
N ILE A 91 -27.40 4.54 -10.66
CA ILE A 91 -28.12 3.81 -11.71
C ILE A 91 -29.66 3.80 -11.51
N ARG A 92 -30.16 4.25 -10.35
CA ARG A 92 -31.59 4.25 -10.03
C ARG A 92 -32.43 5.07 -11.02
N ASN A 93 -31.84 6.11 -11.60
CA ASN A 93 -32.53 7.00 -12.56
C ASN A 93 -32.47 6.47 -14.01
N ASN A 94 -31.81 5.34 -14.26
CA ASN A 94 -31.81 4.71 -15.56
C ASN A 94 -33.16 3.99 -15.76
N ASN A 95 -33.81 4.21 -16.91
CA ASN A 95 -35.13 3.66 -17.23
C ASN A 95 -35.16 2.13 -17.32
N ASP A 96 -34.00 1.45 -17.38
CA ASP A 96 -33.89 0.01 -17.42
C ASP A 96 -32.77 -0.46 -16.47
N TYR A 97 -33.11 -0.80 -15.24
CA TYR A 97 -32.22 -1.36 -14.22
C TYR A 97 -32.50 -2.84 -13.93
N ARG A 98 -33.41 -3.50 -14.68
CA ARG A 98 -33.77 -4.92 -14.46
C ARG A 98 -32.62 -5.89 -14.71
N PHE A 99 -31.53 -5.45 -15.39
CA PHE A 99 -30.33 -6.24 -15.51
C PHE A 99 -29.67 -6.57 -14.13
N LEU A 100 -29.95 -5.77 -13.09
CA LEU A 100 -29.48 -6.04 -11.72
C LEU A 100 -30.15 -7.30 -11.13
N ASP A 101 -31.34 -7.68 -11.55
CA ASP A 101 -32.01 -8.90 -11.07
C ASP A 101 -31.15 -10.15 -11.33
N ASN A 102 -30.40 -10.16 -12.44
CA ASN A 102 -29.48 -11.24 -12.73
C ASN A 102 -28.29 -11.26 -11.78
N VAL A 103 -27.78 -10.08 -11.36
CA VAL A 103 -26.68 -9.98 -10.39
C VAL A 103 -27.17 -10.36 -8.99
N ILE A 104 -28.35 -9.92 -8.61
CA ILE A 104 -29.04 -10.31 -7.36
C ILE A 104 -29.20 -11.82 -7.29
N SER A 105 -29.69 -12.45 -8.38
CA SER A 105 -29.80 -13.91 -8.45
C SER A 105 -28.49 -14.61 -8.28
N LEU A 106 -27.41 -14.14 -8.97
CA LEU A 106 -26.06 -14.70 -8.83
C LEU A 106 -25.53 -14.63 -7.38
N LEU A 107 -25.82 -13.53 -6.67
CA LEU A 107 -25.42 -13.39 -5.27
C LEU A 107 -26.26 -14.24 -4.32
N ASN A 108 -27.53 -14.50 -4.65
CA ASN A 108 -28.40 -15.38 -3.87
C ASN A 108 -28.05 -16.87 -4.02
N ASP A 109 -27.46 -17.28 -5.14
CA ASP A 109 -27.01 -18.66 -5.35
C ASP A 109 -25.81 -19.02 -4.44
N VAL A 110 -25.22 -18.03 -3.76
CA VAL A 110 -24.08 -18.19 -2.84
C VAL A 110 -24.58 -18.35 -1.41
N ASP A 111 -24.18 -19.44 -0.76
CA ASP A 111 -24.41 -19.64 0.68
C ASP A 111 -23.39 -18.86 1.52
N PHE A 112 -23.64 -17.57 1.73
CA PHE A 112 -22.84 -16.73 2.63
C PHE A 112 -23.16 -16.96 4.11
N ASP A 113 -24.20 -17.71 4.45
CA ASP A 113 -24.57 -18.00 5.84
C ASP A 113 -23.76 -19.16 6.44
N ASN A 114 -22.89 -19.79 5.64
CA ASN A 114 -21.93 -20.78 6.12
C ASN A 114 -20.97 -20.13 7.14
N LYS A 115 -21.03 -20.61 8.40
CA LYS A 115 -20.26 -20.07 9.54
C LYS A 115 -18.75 -20.22 9.43
N ASP A 116 -18.26 -21.13 8.58
CA ASP A 116 -16.83 -21.32 8.34
C ASP A 116 -16.25 -20.26 7.38
N MET A 117 -17.10 -19.44 6.77
CA MET A 117 -16.71 -18.40 5.81
C MET A 117 -16.40 -17.08 6.54
N GLN A 118 -15.20 -16.56 6.38
CA GLN A 118 -14.78 -15.25 6.89
C GLN A 118 -15.15 -14.17 5.85
N LEU A 119 -16.27 -13.48 6.07
CA LEU A 119 -16.86 -12.60 5.08
C LEU A 119 -16.06 -11.30 4.88
N ASP A 120 -15.38 -10.81 5.91
CA ASP A 120 -14.43 -9.70 5.84
C ASP A 120 -13.24 -10.03 4.93
N ILE A 121 -12.64 -11.22 5.09
CA ILE A 121 -11.55 -11.72 4.23
C ILE A 121 -12.04 -11.91 2.79
N LEU A 122 -13.25 -12.46 2.63
CA LEU A 122 -13.89 -12.64 1.34
C LEU A 122 -14.03 -11.30 0.60
N PHE A 123 -14.53 -10.28 1.28
CA PHE A 123 -14.67 -8.94 0.69
C PHE A 123 -13.31 -8.31 0.35
N ARG A 124 -12.31 -8.46 1.22
CA ARG A 124 -10.94 -8.00 0.96
C ARG A 124 -10.32 -8.68 -0.26
N ASN A 125 -10.47 -10.00 -0.40
CA ASN A 125 -9.99 -10.73 -1.56
C ASN A 125 -10.71 -10.30 -2.85
N PHE A 126 -12.01 -10.01 -2.79
CA PHE A 126 -12.74 -9.41 -3.91
C PHE A 126 -12.13 -8.06 -4.32
N LEU A 127 -11.81 -7.19 -3.38
CA LEU A 127 -11.16 -5.92 -3.66
C LEU A 127 -9.77 -6.10 -4.27
N ASP A 128 -8.98 -7.08 -3.84
CA ASP A 128 -7.65 -7.39 -4.38
C ASP A 128 -7.68 -7.94 -5.83
N ILE A 129 -8.79 -8.54 -6.24
CA ILE A 129 -9.00 -9.01 -7.62
C ILE A 129 -9.46 -7.87 -8.55
N SER A 130 -10.24 -6.94 -8.04
CA SER A 130 -10.81 -5.82 -8.80
C SER A 130 -9.79 -4.94 -9.53
N PRO A 131 -8.60 -4.60 -8.97
CA PRO A 131 -7.59 -3.79 -9.65
C PRO A 131 -7.00 -4.44 -10.90
N LYS A 132 -7.00 -5.77 -10.99
CA LYS A 132 -6.57 -6.48 -12.21
C LYS A 132 -7.44 -6.16 -13.42
N LEU A 133 -8.62 -5.57 -13.19
CA LEU A 133 -9.61 -5.20 -14.19
C LEU A 133 -9.54 -3.71 -14.58
N LYS A 134 -8.85 -2.88 -13.76
CA LYS A 134 -8.64 -1.44 -13.99
C LYS A 134 -7.17 -1.06 -13.80
N SER A 135 -6.56 -0.44 -14.81
CA SER A 135 -5.17 0.06 -14.76
C SER A 135 -4.96 1.31 -13.88
N SER A 136 -5.97 1.80 -13.19
CA SER A 136 -5.95 3.12 -12.52
C SER A 136 -6.00 3.07 -10.99
N ILE A 137 -6.03 1.89 -10.36
CA ILE A 137 -6.09 1.77 -8.90
C ILE A 137 -4.79 1.15 -8.41
N ASN A 138 -3.93 1.98 -7.82
CA ASN A 138 -2.75 1.52 -7.09
C ASN A 138 -3.20 1.04 -5.72
N THR A 139 -3.04 -0.25 -5.45
CA THR A 139 -3.27 -0.83 -4.12
C THR A 139 -2.04 -1.55 -3.67
N THR A 140 -1.73 -1.47 -2.38
CA THR A 140 -0.65 -2.24 -1.76
C THR A 140 -0.90 -3.73 -1.94
N SER A 141 0.03 -4.45 -2.54
CA SER A 141 -0.14 -5.88 -2.80
C SER A 141 -0.25 -6.70 -1.51
N PRO A 142 -0.97 -7.85 -1.52
CA PRO A 142 -1.09 -8.73 -0.35
C PRO A 142 0.26 -9.12 0.26
N SER A 143 1.27 -9.39 -0.58
CA SER A 143 2.62 -9.76 -0.15
C SER A 143 3.32 -8.65 0.64
N ILE A 144 3.18 -7.39 0.22
CA ILE A 144 3.76 -6.25 0.92
C ILE A 144 3.01 -6.01 2.23
N ARG A 145 1.67 -6.10 2.22
CA ARG A 145 0.85 -5.98 3.44
C ARG A 145 1.22 -7.02 4.48
N GLU A 146 1.43 -8.28 4.06
CA GLU A 146 1.85 -9.36 4.95
C GLU A 146 3.23 -9.08 5.53
N LEU A 147 4.21 -8.68 4.71
CA LEU A 147 5.55 -8.34 5.20
C LEU A 147 5.49 -7.21 6.23
N ILE A 148 4.76 -6.12 5.94
CA ILE A 148 4.63 -4.98 6.88
C ILE A 148 3.96 -5.42 8.19
N SER A 149 2.90 -6.23 8.12
CA SER A 149 2.20 -6.72 9.32
C SER A 149 3.07 -7.63 10.17
N GLU A 150 3.92 -8.46 9.56
CA GLU A 150 4.87 -9.31 10.26
C GLU A 150 6.04 -8.53 10.89
N LEU A 151 6.53 -7.46 10.22
CA LEU A 151 7.55 -6.57 10.78
C LEU A 151 7.06 -5.81 12.03
N LEU A 152 5.76 -5.57 12.13
CA LEU A 152 5.14 -4.80 13.22
C LEU A 152 4.54 -5.68 14.34
N LYS A 153 4.43 -6.99 14.15
CA LYS A 153 3.67 -7.90 15.02
C LYS A 153 4.04 -7.89 16.51
N ASN A 154 5.30 -7.58 16.83
CA ASN A 154 5.82 -7.60 18.20
C ASN A 154 5.74 -6.23 18.89
N GLY A 155 5.26 -5.19 18.22
CA GLY A 155 5.09 -3.85 18.78
C GLY A 155 3.87 -3.73 19.70
N GLU A 156 3.97 -2.94 20.75
CA GLU A 156 2.82 -2.51 21.56
C GLU A 156 2.12 -1.34 20.87
N ILE A 157 1.20 -1.62 19.94
CA ILE A 157 0.51 -0.64 19.12
C ILE A 157 -0.93 -0.50 19.60
N ARG A 158 -1.33 0.67 20.08
CA ARG A 158 -2.70 0.99 20.51
C ARG A 158 -3.46 1.79 19.45
N ASN A 159 -2.74 2.60 18.68
CA ASN A 159 -3.31 3.39 17.61
C ASN A 159 -2.43 3.33 16.36
N LEU A 160 -3.09 3.06 15.23
CA LEU A 160 -2.51 2.94 13.91
C LEU A 160 -3.08 4.03 13.02
N TYR A 161 -2.22 4.78 12.34
CA TYR A 161 -2.63 5.78 11.37
C TYR A 161 -2.14 5.47 9.96
N ASN A 162 -2.97 5.75 8.98
CA ASN A 162 -2.60 5.70 7.58
C ASN A 162 -3.04 6.98 6.86
N PRO A 163 -2.11 7.89 6.51
CA PRO A 163 -2.42 9.18 5.87
C PRO A 163 -2.82 9.08 4.39
N SER A 164 -2.74 7.89 3.80
CA SER A 164 -3.21 7.54 2.45
C SER A 164 -3.92 6.19 2.51
N VAL A 165 -5.01 6.13 3.29
CA VAL A 165 -5.62 4.88 3.76
C VAL A 165 -6.12 3.98 2.64
N GLY A 166 -6.45 4.55 1.47
CA GLY A 166 -7.01 3.81 0.35
C GLY A 166 -8.24 2.99 0.79
N TYR A 167 -8.27 1.70 0.44
CA TYR A 167 -9.33 0.78 0.87
C TYR A 167 -9.25 0.39 2.36
N GLY A 168 -8.18 0.75 3.08
CA GLY A 168 -7.96 0.29 4.45
C GLY A 168 -7.28 -1.07 4.57
N SER A 169 -7.03 -1.79 3.47
CA SER A 169 -6.51 -3.17 3.52
C SER A 169 -5.15 -3.30 4.21
N LEU A 170 -4.24 -2.33 4.04
CA LEU A 170 -2.94 -2.32 4.75
C LEU A 170 -3.16 -2.14 6.26
N SER A 171 -3.98 -1.18 6.65
CA SER A 171 -4.28 -0.91 8.06
C SER A 171 -4.96 -2.09 8.73
N LEU A 172 -5.94 -2.72 8.08
CA LEU A 172 -6.63 -3.91 8.58
C LEU A 172 -5.70 -5.12 8.67
N GLN A 173 -4.77 -5.31 7.73
CA GLN A 173 -3.77 -6.38 7.79
C GLN A 173 -2.87 -6.22 9.02
N VAL A 174 -2.37 -5.01 9.29
CA VAL A 174 -1.58 -4.73 10.51
C VAL A 174 -2.44 -4.91 11.74
N ALA A 175 -3.65 -4.36 11.77
CA ALA A 175 -4.54 -4.45 12.92
C ALA A 175 -4.93 -5.90 13.27
N SER A 176 -4.96 -6.82 12.30
CA SER A 176 -5.24 -8.24 12.55
C SER A 176 -4.22 -8.94 13.46
N LYS A 177 -3.00 -8.40 13.57
CA LYS A 177 -1.94 -8.91 14.45
C LYS A 177 -1.99 -8.32 15.88
N HIS A 178 -2.83 -7.29 16.11
CA HIS A 178 -2.86 -6.55 17.37
C HIS A 178 -4.28 -6.49 17.96
N LYS A 179 -4.43 -6.94 19.21
CA LYS A 179 -5.72 -6.84 19.90
C LYS A 179 -5.97 -5.42 20.42
N GLY A 180 -7.16 -4.89 20.17
CA GLY A 180 -7.59 -3.61 20.72
C GLY A 180 -6.92 -2.37 20.12
N ILE A 181 -6.29 -2.53 18.94
CA ILE A 181 -5.74 -1.41 18.17
C ILE A 181 -6.88 -0.59 17.54
N SER A 182 -6.80 0.73 17.61
CA SER A 182 -7.69 1.65 16.91
C SER A 182 -7.07 2.12 15.61
N ILE A 183 -7.84 2.12 14.52
CA ILE A 183 -7.41 2.54 13.18
C ILE A 183 -7.87 3.98 12.94
N TYR A 184 -6.95 4.79 12.42
CA TYR A 184 -7.18 6.14 11.93
C TYR A 184 -6.72 6.22 10.48
N GLY A 185 -7.46 6.94 9.65
CA GLY A 185 -7.10 7.03 8.23
C GLY A 185 -7.53 8.33 7.59
N GLN A 186 -6.90 8.66 6.48
CA GLN A 186 -7.32 9.74 5.61
C GLN A 186 -7.02 9.40 4.16
N ASP A 187 -7.90 9.80 3.25
CA ASP A 187 -7.68 9.72 1.81
C ASP A 187 -8.41 10.86 1.10
N ILE A 188 -7.84 11.34 0.00
CA ILE A 188 -8.47 12.38 -0.80
C ILE A 188 -9.65 11.83 -1.62
N ASN A 189 -9.62 10.54 -1.95
CA ASN A 189 -10.59 9.88 -2.81
C ASN A 189 -11.79 9.36 -1.99
N ASN A 190 -12.97 9.96 -2.22
CA ASN A 190 -14.20 9.58 -1.54
C ASN A 190 -14.60 8.11 -1.78
N GLU A 191 -14.37 7.57 -2.96
CA GLU A 191 -14.64 6.14 -3.26
C GLU A 191 -13.80 5.23 -2.35
N MET A 192 -12.49 5.56 -2.16
CA MET A 192 -11.61 4.80 -1.28
C MET A 192 -12.09 4.85 0.17
N ILE A 193 -12.53 6.03 0.65
CA ILE A 193 -13.10 6.19 2.00
C ILE A 193 -14.35 5.32 2.18
N ARG A 194 -15.26 5.31 1.20
CA ARG A 194 -16.45 4.46 1.24
C ARG A 194 -16.09 2.98 1.36
N ILE A 195 -15.15 2.51 0.55
CA ILE A 195 -14.70 1.11 0.57
C ILE A 195 -13.99 0.78 1.89
N CYS A 196 -13.15 1.68 2.40
CA CYS A 196 -12.50 1.53 3.70
C CYS A 196 -13.54 1.36 4.81
N LYS A 197 -14.57 2.20 4.84
CA LYS A 197 -15.67 2.08 5.81
C LYS A 197 -16.45 0.77 5.68
N MET A 198 -16.70 0.29 4.47
CA MET A 198 -17.30 -1.03 4.25
C MET A 198 -16.44 -2.16 4.83
N GLN A 199 -15.11 -2.10 4.63
CA GLN A 199 -14.20 -3.09 5.22
C GLN A 199 -14.17 -3.02 6.75
N LEU A 200 -14.13 -1.82 7.34
CA LEU A 200 -14.18 -1.65 8.80
C LEU A 200 -15.49 -2.21 9.40
N ILE A 201 -16.62 -1.99 8.73
CA ILE A 201 -17.89 -2.55 9.16
C ILE A 201 -17.80 -4.09 9.20
N LEU A 202 -17.38 -4.74 8.11
CA LEU A 202 -17.26 -6.20 8.06
C LEU A 202 -16.21 -6.76 9.04
N ASP A 203 -15.16 -6.00 9.34
CA ASP A 203 -14.12 -6.34 10.34
C ASP A 203 -14.55 -6.03 11.79
N LYS A 204 -15.84 -5.72 12.03
CA LYS A 204 -16.40 -5.40 13.36
C LYS A 204 -15.76 -4.19 14.04
N ARG A 205 -15.51 -3.14 13.27
CA ARG A 205 -14.87 -1.89 13.71
C ARG A 205 -15.75 -0.66 13.42
N ILE A 206 -17.05 -0.80 13.68
CA ILE A 206 -18.04 0.27 13.42
C ILE A 206 -17.69 1.54 14.21
N GLU A 207 -17.14 1.40 15.40
CA GLU A 207 -16.76 2.51 16.29
C GLU A 207 -15.60 3.35 15.72
N GLU A 208 -14.89 2.83 14.72
CA GLU A 208 -13.73 3.49 14.10
C GLU A 208 -14.09 4.27 12.81
N LEU A 209 -15.34 4.24 12.37
CA LEU A 209 -15.78 4.89 11.13
C LEU A 209 -15.54 6.41 11.12
N ASP A 210 -15.64 7.05 12.29
CA ASP A 210 -15.41 8.49 12.46
C ASP A 210 -13.91 8.86 12.47
N ASN A 211 -13.03 7.87 12.61
CA ASN A 211 -11.59 8.08 12.52
C ASN A 211 -11.09 8.13 11.06
N ILE A 212 -11.98 7.85 10.09
CA ILE A 212 -11.63 7.80 8.66
C ILE A 212 -12.14 9.08 7.98
N ASN A 213 -11.18 9.93 7.62
CA ASN A 213 -11.42 11.27 7.11
C ASN A 213 -11.23 11.36 5.60
N GLN A 214 -12.10 12.13 4.92
CA GLN A 214 -11.87 12.50 3.53
C GLN A 214 -11.11 13.82 3.45
N GLY A 215 -10.12 13.91 2.57
CA GLY A 215 -9.41 15.14 2.27
C GLY A 215 -7.92 14.96 2.00
N ASN A 216 -7.29 16.04 1.56
CA ASN A 216 -5.84 16.07 1.34
C ASN A 216 -5.12 16.11 2.71
N THR A 217 -4.46 15.03 3.06
CA THR A 217 -3.72 14.85 4.32
C THR A 217 -2.64 15.91 4.54
N ILE A 218 -2.00 16.37 3.46
CA ILE A 218 -0.93 17.35 3.57
C ILE A 218 -1.50 18.75 3.80
N VAL A 219 -2.51 19.15 3.05
CA VAL A 219 -3.08 20.49 3.13
C VAL A 219 -4.03 20.65 4.33
N ASN A 220 -4.85 19.63 4.56
CA ASN A 220 -5.89 19.64 5.59
C ASN A 220 -5.92 18.30 6.35
N PRO A 221 -4.97 18.05 7.26
CA PRO A 221 -4.97 16.84 8.06
C PRO A 221 -6.24 16.76 8.94
N GLY A 222 -6.97 15.65 8.82
CA GLY A 222 -8.23 15.43 9.55
C GLY A 222 -8.03 14.79 10.92
N ASN A 223 -6.89 14.13 11.15
CA ASN A 223 -6.59 13.51 12.44
C ASN A 223 -5.81 14.48 13.33
N ILE A 224 -6.55 15.36 13.98
CA ILE A 224 -6.06 16.39 14.90
C ILE A 224 -6.72 16.26 16.27
N ASP A 225 -6.09 16.81 17.29
CA ASP A 225 -6.61 16.96 18.64
C ASP A 225 -6.35 18.38 19.17
N GLU A 226 -6.61 18.64 20.44
CA GLU A 226 -6.42 19.95 21.08
C GLU A 226 -4.96 20.45 21.03
N ASN A 227 -3.99 19.55 20.83
CA ASN A 227 -2.56 19.86 20.76
C ASN A 227 -2.07 20.01 19.32
N GLY A 228 -2.91 19.84 18.31
CA GLY A 228 -2.57 19.91 16.89
C GLY A 228 -2.66 18.57 16.19
N LEU A 229 -1.58 18.13 15.49
CA LEU A 229 -1.55 16.79 14.89
C LEU A 229 -1.60 15.72 15.96
N ARG A 230 -2.60 14.84 15.87
CA ARG A 230 -2.67 13.65 16.72
C ARG A 230 -1.39 12.81 16.56
N LYS A 231 -0.92 12.23 17.67
CA LYS A 231 0.28 11.41 17.70
C LYS A 231 -0.07 9.94 17.78
N PHE A 232 0.67 9.12 16.99
CA PHE A 232 0.37 7.71 16.82
C PHE A 232 1.56 6.84 17.21
N ASP A 233 1.26 5.63 17.73
CA ASP A 233 2.26 4.62 18.05
C ASP A 233 2.83 4.00 16.78
N CYS A 234 1.96 3.82 15.78
CA CYS A 234 2.34 3.23 14.50
C CYS A 234 1.70 3.98 13.34
N ILE A 235 2.49 4.18 12.27
CA ILE A 235 1.97 4.69 11.00
C ILE A 235 2.40 3.75 9.89
N VAL A 236 1.45 3.38 9.01
CA VAL A 236 1.75 2.70 7.75
C VAL A 236 1.26 3.54 6.61
N CYS A 237 2.05 3.68 5.56
CA CYS A 237 1.71 4.58 4.46
C CYS A 237 2.20 4.03 3.13
N ASP A 238 1.28 4.01 2.16
CA ASP A 238 1.58 3.78 0.73
C ASP A 238 1.10 5.02 -0.03
N PRO A 239 1.88 6.12 -0.02
CA PRO A 239 1.46 7.39 -0.59
C PRO A 239 1.51 7.37 -2.12
N PRO A 240 0.83 8.30 -2.80
CA PRO A 240 0.97 8.46 -4.24
C PRO A 240 2.39 8.92 -4.61
N TYR A 241 3.13 8.10 -5.38
CA TYR A 241 4.52 8.39 -5.74
C TYR A 241 4.67 9.55 -6.70
N GLY A 242 5.61 10.44 -6.41
CA GLY A 242 5.96 11.56 -7.27
C GLY A 242 4.81 12.54 -7.52
N LEU A 243 3.90 12.70 -6.56
CA LEU A 243 2.76 13.59 -6.66
C LEU A 243 3.21 15.04 -6.90
N ARG A 244 2.76 15.67 -8.00
CA ARG A 244 3.17 17.03 -8.37
C ARG A 244 2.38 18.10 -7.62
N ASP A 245 1.06 17.98 -7.60
CA ASP A 245 0.17 18.99 -7.00
C ASP A 245 -0.21 18.57 -5.56
N TRP A 246 0.81 18.42 -4.70
CA TRP A 246 0.64 17.92 -3.34
C TRP A 246 0.17 18.98 -2.32
N GLY A 247 0.05 20.26 -2.73
CA GLY A 247 -0.35 21.37 -1.87
C GLY A 247 0.83 22.27 -1.43
N TYR A 248 1.88 22.35 -2.26
CA TYR A 248 3.09 23.14 -1.94
C TYR A 248 2.80 24.61 -1.61
N GLU A 249 1.99 25.29 -2.42
CA GLU A 249 1.70 26.72 -2.24
C GLU A 249 0.88 26.99 -0.98
N GLU A 250 -0.06 26.11 -0.69
CA GLU A 250 -0.88 26.21 0.52
C GLU A 250 -0.01 26.07 1.76
N ILE A 251 0.85 25.06 1.80
CA ILE A 251 1.75 24.77 2.92
C ILE A 251 2.83 25.83 3.07
N LEU A 252 3.39 26.36 1.97
CA LEU A 252 4.38 27.43 2.02
C LEU A 252 3.83 28.70 2.70
N ASN A 253 2.54 28.97 2.50
CA ASN A 253 1.87 30.10 3.08
C ASN A 253 1.42 29.85 4.53
N TYR A 254 1.02 28.61 4.84
CA TYR A 254 0.46 28.29 6.15
C TYR A 254 0.58 26.79 6.51
N ASP A 255 1.41 26.47 7.47
CA ASP A 255 1.46 25.17 8.14
C ASP A 255 1.34 25.33 9.66
N PRO A 256 0.12 25.23 10.23
CA PRO A 256 -0.12 25.47 11.66
C PRO A 256 0.54 24.43 12.56
N TYR A 257 1.00 23.32 11.98
CA TYR A 257 1.56 22.16 12.70
C TYR A 257 3.08 22.14 12.71
N ASN A 258 3.74 23.12 12.08
CA ASN A 258 5.20 23.22 11.95
C ASN A 258 5.87 21.93 11.44
N ARG A 259 5.20 21.19 10.54
CA ARG A 259 5.70 19.91 10.01
C ARG A 259 6.99 20.06 9.22
N PHE A 260 7.12 21.17 8.51
CA PHE A 260 8.20 21.41 7.55
C PHE A 260 9.37 22.21 8.15
N HIS A 261 9.56 22.17 9.47
CA HIS A 261 10.67 22.86 10.16
C HIS A 261 12.06 22.36 9.73
N ARG A 262 12.16 21.13 9.24
CA ARG A 262 13.42 20.60 8.66
C ARG A 262 13.73 21.18 7.29
N GLY A 263 12.76 21.74 6.59
CA GLY A 263 12.85 22.30 5.25
C GLY A 263 11.64 21.94 4.41
N MET A 264 11.41 22.73 3.36
CA MET A 264 10.32 22.48 2.42
C MET A 264 10.70 21.37 1.43
N PRO A 265 9.82 20.39 1.19
CA PRO A 265 9.97 19.41 0.13
C PRO A 265 9.99 20.05 -1.26
N SER A 266 10.39 19.30 -2.27
CA SER A 266 10.34 19.75 -3.66
C SER A 266 8.91 20.14 -4.07
N LYS A 267 8.75 21.27 -4.75
CA LYS A 267 7.45 21.67 -5.30
C LYS A 267 6.89 20.67 -6.29
N SER A 268 7.77 20.00 -7.03
CA SER A 268 7.40 19.06 -8.11
C SER A 268 7.21 17.61 -7.67
N LEU A 269 7.55 17.28 -6.41
CA LEU A 269 7.50 15.90 -5.89
C LEU A 269 7.06 15.90 -4.42
N GLY A 270 5.94 15.24 -4.12
CA GLY A 270 5.32 15.21 -2.80
C GLY A 270 5.81 14.13 -1.86
N ASP A 271 6.73 13.23 -2.30
CA ASP A 271 7.16 12.08 -1.48
C ASP A 271 7.64 12.53 -0.08
N TYR A 272 8.52 13.52 -0.02
CA TYR A 272 8.98 14.05 1.27
C TYR A 272 7.94 14.89 2.04
N ALA A 273 6.86 15.32 1.41
CA ALA A 273 5.75 15.95 2.13
C ALA A 273 5.01 14.90 2.98
N PHE A 274 4.77 13.70 2.42
CA PHE A 274 4.21 12.58 3.17
C PHE A 274 5.18 12.08 4.25
N ILE A 275 6.46 11.88 3.93
CA ILE A 275 7.48 11.46 4.90
C ILE A 275 7.51 12.42 6.10
N THR A 276 7.55 13.73 5.85
CA THR A 276 7.57 14.74 6.92
C THR A 276 6.28 14.71 7.74
N HIS A 277 5.11 14.61 7.09
CA HIS A 277 3.83 14.51 7.80
C HIS A 277 3.77 13.26 8.68
N VAL A 278 4.21 12.11 8.17
CA VAL A 278 4.28 10.84 8.92
C VAL A 278 5.15 11.00 10.16
N ILE A 279 6.37 11.50 10.01
CA ILE A 279 7.30 11.69 11.13
C ILE A 279 6.71 12.63 12.19
N GLU A 280 6.10 13.73 11.77
CA GLU A 280 5.47 14.68 12.71
C GLU A 280 4.19 14.14 13.33
N SER A 281 3.58 13.12 12.78
CA SER A 281 2.40 12.45 13.37
C SER A 281 2.78 11.26 14.28
N LEU A 282 4.05 10.85 14.37
CA LEU A 282 4.49 9.85 15.32
C LEU A 282 4.63 10.44 16.74
N ASN A 283 4.28 9.64 17.76
CA ASN A 283 4.64 9.92 19.13
C ASN A 283 6.16 9.75 19.37
N SER A 284 6.65 9.97 20.59
CA SER A 284 8.08 9.96 20.91
C SER A 284 8.73 8.56 20.80
N GLU A 285 7.94 7.50 20.82
CA GLU A 285 8.38 6.10 20.71
C GLU A 285 7.81 5.41 19.48
N GLY A 286 7.16 6.19 18.59
CA GLY A 286 6.43 5.69 17.46
C GLY A 286 7.32 5.14 16.34
N ILE A 287 6.75 4.18 15.61
CA ILE A 287 7.34 3.55 14.44
C ILE A 287 6.49 3.81 13.20
N ALA A 288 7.12 4.06 12.06
CA ALA A 288 6.41 4.13 10.78
C ALA A 288 7.07 3.24 9.73
N ILE A 289 6.24 2.61 8.89
CA ILE A 289 6.71 1.92 7.68
C ILE A 289 6.04 2.58 6.48
N MET A 290 6.87 3.15 5.61
CA MET A 290 6.41 3.78 4.37
C MET A 290 6.89 2.99 3.15
N ILE A 291 6.03 2.88 2.15
CA ILE A 291 6.37 2.31 0.84
C ILE A 291 6.74 3.46 -0.07
N GLU A 292 7.98 3.52 -0.52
CA GLU A 292 8.50 4.66 -1.26
C GLU A 292 9.27 4.24 -2.51
N PRO A 293 9.23 5.02 -3.60
CA PRO A 293 10.05 4.73 -4.78
C PRO A 293 11.53 4.94 -4.47
N SER A 294 12.40 4.20 -5.16
CA SER A 294 13.86 4.27 -4.92
C SER A 294 14.45 5.69 -5.02
N GLY A 295 13.82 6.58 -5.78
CA GLY A 295 14.27 7.96 -5.95
C GLY A 295 14.43 8.73 -4.63
N VAL A 296 13.57 8.50 -3.62
CA VAL A 296 13.65 9.19 -2.32
C VAL A 296 14.96 8.92 -1.58
N LEU A 297 15.62 7.79 -1.89
CA LEU A 297 16.86 7.37 -1.24
C LEU A 297 18.09 8.16 -1.71
N PHE A 298 18.03 8.79 -2.90
CA PHE A 298 19.24 9.39 -3.49
C PHE A 298 19.04 10.71 -4.23
N ARG A 299 17.78 11.14 -4.51
CA ARG A 299 17.58 12.46 -5.17
C ARG A 299 18.20 13.56 -4.34
N GLU A 300 18.80 14.54 -5.03
CA GLU A 300 19.49 15.70 -4.44
C GLU A 300 18.55 16.90 -4.25
N GLY A 301 19.13 18.07 -3.95
CA GLY A 301 18.39 19.30 -3.71
C GLY A 301 17.61 19.29 -2.40
N ALA A 302 16.37 19.77 -2.41
CA ALA A 302 15.55 19.86 -1.20
C ALA A 302 15.36 18.50 -0.51
N GLU A 303 15.18 17.43 -1.30
CA GLU A 303 15.03 16.06 -0.76
C GLU A 303 16.33 15.54 -0.14
N GLY A 304 17.49 15.86 -0.73
CA GLY A 304 18.79 15.52 -0.16
C GLY A 304 19.01 16.17 1.21
N ILE A 305 18.63 17.46 1.36
CA ILE A 305 18.71 18.20 2.63
C ILE A 305 17.80 17.57 3.69
N LEU A 306 16.56 17.24 3.32
CA LEU A 306 15.62 16.61 4.25
C LEU A 306 16.11 15.23 4.68
N ARG A 307 16.59 14.40 3.75
CA ARG A 307 17.14 13.08 4.03
C ARG A 307 18.34 13.16 4.97
N GLN A 308 19.27 14.11 4.73
CA GLN A 308 20.39 14.35 5.63
C GLN A 308 19.91 14.61 7.06
N LYS A 309 18.95 15.52 7.26
CA LYS A 309 18.43 15.83 8.60
C LYS A 309 17.77 14.63 9.27
N LEU A 310 17.03 13.82 8.52
CA LEU A 310 16.42 12.61 9.06
C LEU A 310 17.46 11.57 9.50
N VAL A 311 18.58 11.46 8.80
CA VAL A 311 19.71 10.60 9.20
C VAL A 311 20.43 11.19 10.42
N GLU A 312 20.72 12.48 10.44
CA GLU A 312 21.38 13.17 11.56
C GLU A 312 20.55 13.12 12.85
N GLU A 313 19.21 13.19 12.74
CA GLU A 313 18.27 13.02 13.85
C GLU A 313 18.06 11.55 14.24
N ASN A 314 18.73 10.62 13.58
CA ASN A 314 18.66 9.17 13.84
C ASN A 314 17.23 8.58 13.71
N LEU A 315 16.42 9.10 12.78
CA LEU A 315 15.03 8.69 12.60
C LEU A 315 14.83 7.53 11.64
N ILE A 316 15.77 7.31 10.70
CA ILE A 316 15.71 6.21 9.74
C ILE A 316 16.32 4.97 10.38
N ASP A 317 15.52 3.92 10.54
CA ASP A 317 15.95 2.66 11.15
C ASP A 317 16.44 1.64 10.13
N THR A 318 15.60 1.37 9.12
CA THR A 318 15.87 0.31 8.14
C THR A 318 15.36 0.71 6.77
N VAL A 319 16.08 0.30 5.73
CA VAL A 319 15.68 0.42 4.32
C VAL A 319 15.68 -0.97 3.69
N ILE A 320 14.53 -1.41 3.18
CA ILE A 320 14.35 -2.74 2.57
C ILE A 320 14.02 -2.56 1.09
N ALA A 321 14.92 -2.98 0.18
CA ALA A 321 14.62 -2.99 -1.25
C ALA A 321 13.73 -4.18 -1.59
N LEU A 322 12.61 -3.91 -2.27
CA LEU A 322 11.69 -4.92 -2.73
C LEU A 322 11.91 -5.26 -4.22
N PRO A 323 11.59 -6.50 -4.64
CA PRO A 323 11.62 -6.88 -6.05
C PRO A 323 10.74 -5.98 -6.92
N ASN A 324 11.09 -5.87 -8.20
CA ASN A 324 10.24 -5.19 -9.18
C ASN A 324 8.88 -5.88 -9.33
N ASN A 325 7.88 -5.15 -9.82
CA ASN A 325 6.53 -5.65 -10.08
C ASN A 325 5.80 -6.19 -8.82
N MET A 326 6.10 -5.67 -7.64
CA MET A 326 5.36 -6.02 -6.42
C MET A 326 4.10 -5.17 -6.20
N MET A 327 3.96 -4.05 -6.91
CA MET A 327 2.79 -3.17 -6.85
C MET A 327 1.86 -3.40 -8.03
N PHE A 328 0.55 -3.29 -7.80
CA PHE A 328 -0.42 -3.34 -8.89
C PHE A 328 -0.30 -2.11 -9.80
N GLY A 329 -0.35 -2.33 -11.11
CA GLY A 329 -0.40 -1.24 -12.11
C GLY A 329 0.92 -0.49 -12.35
N THR A 330 2.00 -0.82 -11.64
CA THR A 330 3.32 -0.18 -11.86
C THR A 330 4.47 -1.19 -11.73
N ALA A 331 5.50 -0.98 -12.56
CA ALA A 331 6.76 -1.72 -12.46
C ALA A 331 7.84 -0.94 -11.67
N ILE A 332 7.49 0.20 -11.09
CA ILE A 332 8.45 1.03 -10.34
C ILE A 332 8.99 0.23 -9.15
N PRO A 333 10.32 0.14 -8.99
CA PRO A 333 10.91 -0.49 -7.81
C PRO A 333 10.61 0.36 -6.57
N VAL A 334 10.10 -0.31 -5.53
CA VAL A 334 9.76 0.34 -4.26
C VAL A 334 10.60 -0.23 -3.12
N ASN A 335 10.72 0.56 -2.06
CA ASN A 335 11.41 0.19 -0.84
C ASN A 335 10.47 0.39 0.34
N LEU A 336 10.64 -0.41 1.40
CA LEU A 336 10.10 -0.07 2.69
C LEU A 336 11.14 0.76 3.45
N ILE A 337 10.73 1.93 3.91
CA ILE A 337 11.55 2.76 4.80
C ILE A 337 10.90 2.72 6.17
N ILE A 338 11.66 2.26 7.16
CA ILE A 338 11.22 2.18 8.54
C ILE A 338 11.81 3.37 9.30
N PHE A 339 10.93 4.20 9.84
CA PHE A 339 11.26 5.28 10.74
C PHE A 339 10.94 4.87 12.17
N ASN A 340 11.85 5.14 13.10
CA ASN A 340 11.68 4.76 14.50
C ASN A 340 12.20 5.87 15.42
N LYS A 341 11.31 6.54 16.14
CA LYS A 341 11.67 7.63 17.07
C LYS A 341 12.31 7.12 18.37
N ALA A 342 12.12 5.86 18.72
CA ALA A 342 12.74 5.23 19.88
C ALA A 342 14.13 4.63 19.60
N LYS A 343 14.61 4.73 18.38
CA LYS A 343 15.89 4.14 17.94
C LYS A 343 17.07 4.68 18.73
N LYS A 344 17.92 3.77 19.24
CA LYS A 344 19.12 4.09 20.01
C LYS A 344 20.41 3.85 19.23
N GLU A 345 20.40 2.84 18.36
CA GLU A 345 21.52 2.47 17.49
C GLU A 345 21.80 3.60 16.49
N LYS A 346 23.10 3.87 16.26
CA LYS A 346 23.54 4.89 15.29
C LYS A 346 23.95 4.28 13.96
N ASP A 347 23.21 3.29 13.51
CA ASP A 347 23.38 2.66 12.21
C ASP A 347 22.04 2.62 11.46
N ILE A 348 22.06 2.36 10.18
CA ILE A 348 20.85 2.04 9.38
C ILE A 348 21.04 0.62 8.87
N LEU A 349 20.00 -0.23 9.04
CA LEU A 349 19.99 -1.57 8.48
C LEU A 349 19.48 -1.51 7.03
N PHE A 350 20.25 -2.04 6.10
CA PHE A 350 19.86 -2.22 4.71
C PHE A 350 19.58 -3.70 4.45
N ILE A 351 18.46 -4.00 3.75
CA ILE A 351 18.06 -5.37 3.38
C ILE A 351 17.68 -5.38 1.89
N ASP A 352 18.36 -6.19 1.08
CA ASP A 352 18.10 -6.33 -0.35
C ASP A 352 17.34 -7.62 -0.67
N VAL A 353 16.01 -7.54 -0.68
CA VAL A 353 15.14 -8.67 -1.02
C VAL A 353 15.07 -8.87 -2.54
N ALA A 354 15.36 -7.82 -3.30
CA ALA A 354 15.22 -7.82 -4.76
C ALA A 354 16.10 -8.87 -5.44
N LYS A 355 17.25 -9.18 -4.85
CA LYS A 355 18.23 -10.12 -5.42
C LYS A 355 17.84 -11.59 -5.28
N GLU A 356 17.05 -11.94 -4.27
CA GLU A 356 16.73 -13.34 -3.96
C GLU A 356 15.36 -13.80 -4.48
N VAL A 357 14.58 -12.91 -5.08
CA VAL A 357 13.23 -13.21 -5.54
C VAL A 357 13.13 -13.14 -7.06
N MET A 358 12.63 -14.21 -7.68
CA MET A 358 12.36 -14.21 -9.11
C MET A 358 11.22 -13.25 -9.46
N VAL A 359 11.52 -12.27 -10.31
CA VAL A 359 10.54 -11.27 -10.74
C VAL A 359 9.50 -11.89 -11.68
N ASN A 360 8.23 -11.79 -11.31
CA ASN A 360 7.12 -12.19 -12.16
C ASN A 360 6.68 -11.00 -13.03
N LYS A 361 6.36 -11.26 -14.32
CA LYS A 361 5.92 -10.20 -15.26
C LYS A 361 4.59 -9.57 -14.90
N VAL A 362 3.71 -10.26 -14.18
CA VAL A 362 2.37 -9.78 -13.83
C VAL A 362 2.37 -9.17 -12.43
N LEU A 363 2.76 -9.95 -11.44
CA LEU A 363 2.88 -9.53 -10.04
C LEU A 363 3.89 -10.44 -9.34
N THR A 364 4.92 -9.84 -8.76
CA THR A 364 5.89 -10.54 -7.92
C THR A 364 5.33 -10.68 -6.51
N THR A 365 5.50 -11.85 -5.91
CA THR A 365 5.07 -12.14 -4.54
C THR A 365 6.24 -12.69 -3.72
N LEU A 366 6.24 -12.44 -2.42
CA LEU A 366 7.19 -13.04 -1.49
C LEU A 366 6.65 -14.38 -1.00
N SER A 367 7.52 -15.36 -0.86
CA SER A 367 7.18 -16.60 -0.15
C SER A 367 7.13 -16.35 1.37
N GLU A 368 6.42 -17.21 2.10
CA GLU A 368 6.39 -17.15 3.57
C GLU A 368 7.80 -17.24 4.18
N ASP A 369 8.68 -18.07 3.58
CA ASP A 369 10.06 -18.22 4.06
C ASP A 369 10.86 -16.94 3.84
N MET A 370 10.64 -16.23 2.73
CA MET A 370 11.27 -14.94 2.49
C MET A 370 10.77 -13.88 3.49
N VAL A 371 9.47 -13.83 3.76
CA VAL A 371 8.92 -12.93 4.78
C VAL A 371 9.55 -13.22 6.15
N LYS A 372 9.60 -14.49 6.58
CA LYS A 372 10.24 -14.92 7.84
C LYS A 372 11.73 -14.54 7.88
N LYS A 373 12.46 -14.72 6.76
CA LYS A 373 13.87 -14.34 6.66
C LYS A 373 14.06 -12.84 6.87
N VAL A 374 13.29 -12.00 6.18
CA VAL A 374 13.35 -10.54 6.30
C VAL A 374 13.03 -10.09 7.72
N VAL A 375 11.96 -10.62 8.32
CA VAL A 375 11.55 -10.31 9.70
C VAL A 375 12.66 -10.67 10.69
N LYS A 376 13.22 -11.87 10.58
CA LYS A 376 14.33 -12.30 11.44
C LYS A 376 15.55 -11.38 11.31
N VAL A 377 15.92 -11.03 10.09
CA VAL A 377 17.05 -10.11 9.82
C VAL A 377 16.79 -8.73 10.43
N TYR A 378 15.56 -8.24 10.32
CA TYR A 378 15.16 -6.96 10.92
C TYR A 378 15.21 -6.99 12.45
N GLU A 379 14.59 -8.00 13.08
CA GLU A 379 14.50 -8.13 14.55
C GLU A 379 15.89 -8.33 15.20
N GLU A 380 16.73 -9.18 14.61
CA GLU A 380 18.06 -9.52 15.12
C GLU A 380 19.17 -8.59 14.57
N ARG A 381 18.83 -7.65 13.66
CA ARG A 381 19.73 -6.71 12.96
C ARG A 381 20.98 -7.41 12.39
N LEU A 382 20.74 -8.48 11.61
CA LEU A 382 21.82 -9.35 11.12
C LEU A 382 22.53 -8.75 9.90
N ASP A 383 23.85 -8.90 9.87
CA ASP A 383 24.65 -8.72 8.67
C ASP A 383 24.77 -10.06 7.93
N ILE A 384 24.24 -10.13 6.70
CA ILE A 384 24.30 -11.30 5.83
C ILE A 384 24.88 -10.87 4.48
N GLU A 385 26.01 -11.48 4.09
CA GLU A 385 26.68 -11.16 2.83
C GLU A 385 25.74 -11.21 1.64
N GLY A 386 25.72 -10.17 0.82
CA GLY A 386 24.86 -10.03 -0.35
C GLY A 386 23.38 -9.77 -0.06
N PHE A 387 22.90 -9.84 1.20
CA PHE A 387 21.49 -9.71 1.57
C PHE A 387 21.22 -8.55 2.54
N SER A 388 22.00 -8.38 3.61
CA SER A 388 21.76 -7.33 4.60
C SER A 388 23.04 -6.82 5.24
N ARG A 389 23.03 -5.52 5.58
CA ARG A 389 24.17 -4.88 6.24
C ARG A 389 23.73 -3.74 7.13
N ARG A 390 24.30 -3.65 8.33
CA ARG A 390 24.24 -2.46 9.19
C ARG A 390 25.31 -1.48 8.76
N VAL A 391 24.94 -0.24 8.56
CA VAL A 391 25.83 0.82 8.08
C VAL A 391 25.83 1.97 9.06
N ASP A 392 27.00 2.30 9.59
CA ASP A 392 27.17 3.42 10.53
C ASP A 392 26.84 4.75 9.83
N ILE A 393 26.34 5.71 10.62
CA ILE A 393 26.02 7.07 10.12
C ILE A 393 27.23 7.75 9.50
N ASP A 394 28.45 7.51 10.00
CA ASP A 394 29.68 8.08 9.47
C ASP A 394 29.92 7.62 8.00
N GLU A 395 29.66 6.36 7.69
CA GLU A 395 29.76 5.84 6.32
C GLU A 395 28.65 6.44 5.42
N ILE A 396 27.43 6.61 5.95
CA ILE A 396 26.32 7.24 5.23
C ILE A 396 26.66 8.71 4.94
N GLN A 397 27.23 9.42 5.90
CA GLN A 397 27.71 10.79 5.72
C GLN A 397 28.80 10.89 4.66
N PHE A 398 29.78 9.97 4.69
CA PHE A 398 30.82 9.88 3.65
C PHE A 398 30.24 9.68 2.25
N ASN A 399 29.11 8.98 2.15
CA ASN A 399 28.33 8.79 0.91
C ASN A 399 27.33 9.92 0.62
N ASN A 400 27.48 11.11 1.20
CA ASN A 400 26.60 12.28 1.03
C ASN A 400 25.14 11.97 1.38
N PHE A 401 24.89 11.21 2.43
CA PHE A 401 23.57 10.79 2.88
C PHE A 401 22.72 10.08 1.80
N ASN A 402 23.38 9.47 0.84
CA ASN A 402 22.74 8.65 -0.17
C ASN A 402 22.42 7.28 0.43
N LEU A 403 21.13 6.90 0.44
CA LEU A 403 20.65 5.65 1.04
C LEU A 403 20.35 4.57 -0.01
N ASN A 404 20.87 4.71 -1.24
CA ASN A 404 20.70 3.66 -2.24
C ASN A 404 21.38 2.37 -1.78
N ILE A 405 20.60 1.32 -1.62
CA ILE A 405 21.02 0.02 -1.08
C ILE A 405 22.22 -0.58 -1.81
N GLN A 406 22.29 -0.42 -3.13
CA GLN A 406 23.40 -0.93 -3.95
C GLN A 406 24.78 -0.34 -3.58
N ARG A 407 24.82 0.75 -2.81
CA ARG A 407 26.08 1.31 -2.29
C ARG A 407 26.62 0.56 -1.08
N TYR A 408 25.74 -0.15 -0.38
CA TYR A 408 26.04 -0.75 0.92
C TYR A 408 26.02 -2.27 0.90
N ILE A 409 25.26 -2.88 0.01
CA ILE A 409 25.20 -4.33 -0.16
C ILE A 409 25.85 -4.68 -1.51
N GLU A 410 27.08 -5.22 -1.44
CA GLU A 410 27.81 -5.67 -2.61
C GLU A 410 27.10 -6.84 -3.27
N GLU A 411 27.18 -6.93 -4.61
CA GLU A 411 26.84 -8.17 -5.30
C GLU A 411 27.86 -9.23 -4.88
N VAL A 412 27.34 -10.37 -4.43
CA VAL A 412 28.14 -11.59 -4.34
C VAL A 412 28.41 -12.04 -5.76
N ASN A 413 29.29 -11.34 -6.45
CA ASN A 413 29.91 -11.93 -7.62
C ASN A 413 30.78 -13.06 -7.05
N GLU A 414 30.47 -14.31 -7.37
CA GLU A 414 31.54 -15.31 -7.46
C GLU A 414 32.60 -14.62 -8.32
N LYS A 415 33.64 -14.11 -7.68
CA LYS A 415 34.80 -13.62 -8.38
C LYS A 415 35.34 -14.85 -9.13
N GLU A 416 34.89 -15.06 -10.37
CA GLU A 416 35.76 -15.73 -11.31
C GLU A 416 37.08 -14.99 -11.17
N ALA A 417 38.06 -15.67 -10.63
CA ALA A 417 39.38 -15.10 -10.45
C ALA A 417 39.81 -14.66 -11.85
N LEU A 418 39.64 -13.37 -12.14
CA LEU A 418 40.01 -12.79 -13.40
C LEU A 418 41.51 -13.08 -13.56
N ASP A 419 41.85 -14.03 -14.42
CA ASP A 419 43.25 -14.29 -14.74
C ASP A 419 43.77 -13.08 -15.53
N ILE A 420 44.38 -12.14 -14.77
CA ILE A 420 44.95 -10.90 -15.31
C ILE A 420 45.89 -11.20 -16.48
N LYS A 421 46.52 -12.40 -16.51
CA LYS A 421 47.38 -12.83 -17.60
C LYS A 421 46.59 -13.23 -18.86
N GLU A 422 45.42 -13.82 -18.68
CA GLU A 422 44.51 -14.18 -19.79
C GLU A 422 43.87 -12.93 -20.41
N ILE A 423 43.40 -12.00 -19.57
CA ILE A 423 42.87 -10.71 -20.04
C ILE A 423 43.99 -9.89 -20.72
N GLY A 424 45.24 -9.90 -20.19
CA GLY A 424 46.36 -9.28 -20.85
C GLY A 424 46.63 -9.77 -22.23
N LYS A 425 46.55 -11.11 -22.47
CA LYS A 425 46.71 -11.72 -23.78
C LYS A 425 45.57 -11.37 -24.74
N GLU A 426 44.33 -11.28 -24.22
CA GLU A 426 43.18 -10.89 -25.03
C GLU A 426 43.23 -9.44 -25.47
N ILE A 427 43.69 -8.54 -24.59
CA ILE A 427 43.93 -7.10 -24.91
C ILE A 427 45.04 -7.03 -26.01
N GLU A 428 46.10 -7.77 -25.87
CA GLU A 428 47.21 -7.76 -26.85
C GLU A 428 46.72 -8.30 -28.23
N TYR A 429 45.96 -9.37 -28.23
CA TYR A 429 45.35 -9.93 -29.46
C TYR A 429 44.39 -8.92 -30.12
N LEU A 430 43.50 -8.31 -29.38
CA LEU A 430 42.54 -7.32 -29.88
C LEU A 430 43.25 -6.06 -30.39
N THR A 431 44.34 -5.65 -29.76
CA THR A 431 45.15 -4.50 -30.20
C THR A 431 45.81 -4.77 -31.56
N VAL A 432 46.41 -5.95 -31.76
CA VAL A 432 46.99 -6.35 -33.03
C VAL A 432 45.95 -6.42 -34.12
N LYS A 433 44.79 -6.97 -33.82
CA LYS A 433 43.66 -7.05 -34.76
C LYS A 433 43.13 -5.66 -35.18
N LEU A 434 43.05 -4.73 -34.22
CA LEU A 434 42.65 -3.35 -34.46
C LEU A 434 43.67 -2.64 -35.40
N GLN A 435 45.00 -2.83 -35.17
CA GLN A 435 46.03 -2.30 -36.03
C GLN A 435 45.97 -2.87 -37.46
N GLY A 436 45.66 -4.17 -37.61
CA GLY A 436 45.45 -4.80 -38.91
C GLY A 436 44.30 -4.17 -39.67
N ILE A 437 43.13 -4.03 -39.03
CA ILE A 437 41.94 -3.39 -39.63
C ILE A 437 42.22 -1.94 -40.00
N GLN A 438 42.90 -1.18 -39.14
CA GLN A 438 43.29 0.21 -39.41
C GLN A 438 44.22 0.30 -40.63
N SER A 439 45.15 -0.64 -40.82
CA SER A 439 46.01 -0.71 -41.97
C SER A 439 45.25 -1.03 -43.26
N GLU A 440 44.31 -1.92 -43.22
CA GLU A 440 43.42 -2.24 -44.37
C GLU A 440 42.56 -1.04 -44.79
N ILE A 441 41.97 -0.35 -43.82
CA ILE A 441 41.18 0.88 -44.03
C ILE A 441 42.06 1.94 -44.69
N ASN A 442 43.29 2.15 -44.21
CA ASN A 442 44.20 3.13 -44.80
C ASN A 442 44.68 2.76 -46.23
N GLN A 443 44.63 1.50 -46.61
CA GLN A 443 44.87 1.06 -47.97
C GLN A 443 43.69 1.31 -48.93
N PHE A 444 42.46 1.30 -48.40
CA PHE A 444 41.25 1.59 -49.16
C PHE A 444 41.07 3.11 -49.50
N PHE A 445 41.71 3.96 -48.73
CA PHE A 445 41.64 5.43 -48.90
C PHE A 445 42.89 6.00 -49.58
N LYS A 446 43.80 5.20 -50.08
CA LYS A 446 44.88 5.57 -51.03
C LYS A 446 44.48 5.17 -52.43
#